data_253bfbfacf6fb96faa78374abd17d424
#
_entry.id   253bfbfacf6fb96faa78374abd17d424
#
_cell.length_a   1.000
_cell.length_b   1.000
_cell.length_c   1.000
_cell.angle_alpha   90.00
_cell.angle_beta   90.00
_cell.angle_gamma   90.00
#
_symmetry.space_group_name_H-M   'P 1'
#
loop_
_entity.id
_entity.type
_entity.pdbx_description
1 polymer ?
#
loop_
_entity_poly.entity_id
_entity_poly.type
_entity_poly.pdbx_seq_one_letter_code
_entity_poly.pdbx_strand_id
1 'polypeptide(L)'
;MQDTTTFYTFAPMKRKILTYGGYFEAFMSTLKEKEQEKVQYGLLLLKTQDRLSKKFVKYIKDDIYELRTEYAGNIYRVFFIFDDGQIVVLFNGFQKKTQKTPTNEIEKAIKIKEAYYADKQS
;
A
#
# COMPACT_ATOMS: atom_id res chain seq x y z
N MET A 1 -28.83 -7.91 -24.13
CA MET A 1 -28.66 -7.81 -23.68
C MET A 1 -28.31 -7.31 -23.13
N GLN A 2 -28.17 -7.27 -22.95
CA GLN A 2 -27.88 -6.97 -22.49
C GLN A 2 -27.49 -6.67 -21.66
N ASP A 3 -27.60 -6.30 -21.81
CA ASP A 3 -27.19 -6.15 -21.01
C ASP A 3 -26.84 -6.13 -19.88
N THR A 4 -27.19 -5.61 -19.50
CA THR A 4 -26.97 -6.22 -18.24
C THR A 4 -25.54 -6.55 -17.92
N THR A 5 -24.89 -6.82 -18.89
CA THR A 5 -23.55 -7.36 -18.74
C THR A 5 -22.55 -6.37 -18.28
N THR A 6 -22.89 -5.14 -18.30
CA THR A 6 -21.91 -4.09 -18.11
C THR A 6 -21.38 -3.99 -16.70
N PHE A 7 -22.25 -4.05 -15.73
CA PHE A 7 -21.83 -3.73 -14.37
C PHE A 7 -20.97 -4.82 -13.73
N TYR A 8 -21.03 -6.03 -14.18
CA TYR A 8 -20.22 -7.07 -13.58
C TYR A 8 -18.78 -7.05 -14.06
N THR A 9 -18.48 -6.25 -15.04
CA THR A 9 -17.10 -6.11 -15.48
C THR A 9 -16.30 -5.19 -14.59
N PHE A 10 -16.93 -4.53 -13.63
CA PHE A 10 -16.24 -3.57 -12.77
C PHE A 10 -16.27 -4.01 -11.33
N ALA A 11 -15.08 -4.18 -10.76
CA ALA A 11 -14.97 -4.37 -9.33
C ALA A 11 -15.29 -3.06 -8.63
N PRO A 12 -16.13 -3.08 -7.57
CA PRO A 12 -16.38 -1.86 -6.81
C PRO A 12 -15.09 -1.36 -6.19
N MET A 13 -14.90 -0.04 -6.18
CA MET A 13 -13.77 0.58 -5.52
C MET A 13 -14.10 0.76 -4.05
N LYS A 14 -13.57 -0.13 -3.20
CA LYS A 14 -13.84 -0.08 -1.77
C LYS A 14 -13.05 1.00 -1.06
N ARG A 15 -11.88 1.35 -1.58
CA ARG A 15 -10.99 2.30 -0.92
C ARG A 15 -10.38 3.24 -1.94
N LYS A 16 -10.07 4.44 -1.48
CA LYS A 16 -9.34 5.42 -2.25
C LYS A 16 -7.88 5.38 -1.80
N ILE A 17 -6.95 5.39 -2.74
CA ILE A 17 -5.52 5.33 -2.42
C ILE A 17 -4.88 6.67 -2.76
N LEU A 18 -4.20 7.24 -1.78
CA LEU A 18 -3.45 8.49 -1.91
C LEU A 18 -1.99 8.24 -1.58
N THR A 19 -1.12 9.11 -2.04
CA THR A 19 0.29 9.10 -1.63
C THR A 19 0.58 10.38 -0.86
N TYR A 20 1.65 10.37 -0.07
CA TYR A 20 2.05 11.52 0.71
C TYR A 20 3.56 11.69 0.71
N GLY A 21 4.01 12.89 0.41
CA GLY A 21 5.42 13.26 0.56
C GLY A 21 6.36 12.71 -0.50
N GLY A 22 5.84 12.02 -1.52
CA GLY A 22 6.68 11.49 -2.59
C GLY A 22 7.46 10.23 -2.25
N TYR A 23 7.27 9.67 -1.06
CA TYR A 23 8.03 8.49 -0.62
C TYR A 23 7.70 7.25 -1.44
N PHE A 24 6.42 7.05 -1.73
CA PHE A 24 6.00 5.90 -2.51
C PHE A 24 6.53 6.00 -3.94
N GLU A 25 6.40 7.18 -4.53
CA GLU A 25 6.88 7.39 -5.89
C GLU A 25 8.39 7.18 -6.00
N ALA A 26 9.14 7.66 -4.99
CA ALA A 26 10.58 7.46 -4.96
C ALA A 26 10.93 5.98 -4.88
N PHE A 27 10.19 5.22 -4.05
CA PHE A 27 10.40 3.79 -3.97
C PHE A 27 10.13 3.10 -5.30
N MET A 28 8.99 3.42 -5.93
CA MET A 28 8.62 2.81 -7.21
C MET A 28 9.67 3.09 -8.29
N SER A 29 10.27 4.26 -8.26
CA SER A 29 11.27 4.62 -9.26
C SER A 29 12.54 3.77 -9.18
N THR A 30 12.77 3.09 -8.05
CA THR A 30 13.91 2.19 -7.91
C THR A 30 13.64 0.78 -8.45
N LEU A 31 12.41 0.50 -8.83
CA LEU A 31 11.98 -0.84 -9.22
C LEU A 31 11.95 -1.01 -10.72
N LYS A 32 12.18 -2.26 -11.16
CA LYS A 32 12.02 -2.61 -12.56
C LYS A 32 10.54 -2.73 -12.90
N GLU A 33 10.24 -2.74 -14.20
CA GLU A 33 8.85 -2.74 -14.67
C GLU A 33 8.03 -3.89 -14.09
N LYS A 34 8.58 -5.11 -14.10
CA LYS A 34 7.86 -6.26 -13.58
C LYS A 34 7.62 -6.16 -12.08
N GLU A 35 8.58 -5.58 -11.36
CA GLU A 35 8.45 -5.36 -9.93
C GLU A 35 7.36 -4.33 -9.64
N GLN A 36 7.35 -3.24 -10.42
CA GLN A 36 6.31 -2.22 -10.30
C GLN A 36 4.93 -2.82 -10.55
N GLU A 37 4.80 -3.68 -11.55
CA GLU A 37 3.53 -4.34 -11.86
C GLU A 37 3.02 -5.15 -10.67
N LYS A 38 3.92 -5.83 -9.97
CA LYS A 38 3.54 -6.61 -8.80
C LYS A 38 3.05 -5.73 -7.65
N VAL A 39 3.73 -4.64 -7.39
CA VAL A 39 3.29 -3.70 -6.37
C VAL A 39 1.95 -3.10 -6.75
N GLN A 40 1.78 -2.71 -8.00
CA GLN A 40 0.52 -2.16 -8.49
C GLN A 40 -0.63 -3.15 -8.37
N TYR A 41 -0.36 -4.43 -8.61
CA TYR A 41 -1.38 -5.47 -8.44
C TYR A 41 -1.82 -5.54 -6.96
N GLY A 42 -0.86 -5.48 -6.04
CA GLY A 42 -1.17 -5.45 -4.61
C GLY A 42 -2.03 -4.24 -4.25
N LEU A 43 -1.74 -3.09 -4.83
CA LEU A 43 -2.54 -1.90 -4.61
C LEU A 43 -3.95 -2.06 -5.17
N LEU A 44 -4.09 -2.73 -6.31
CA LEU A 44 -5.40 -3.01 -6.87
C LEU A 44 -6.23 -3.86 -5.92
N LEU A 45 -5.63 -4.89 -5.35
CA LEU A 45 -6.31 -5.73 -4.36
C LEU A 45 -6.72 -4.90 -3.15
N LEU A 46 -5.83 -4.04 -2.66
CA LEU A 46 -6.12 -3.17 -1.52
C LEU A 46 -7.29 -2.23 -1.83
N LYS A 47 -7.39 -1.79 -3.06
CA LYS A 47 -8.44 -0.88 -3.50
C LYS A 47 -9.80 -1.55 -3.64
N THR A 48 -9.84 -2.80 -4.06
CA THR A 48 -11.07 -3.45 -4.49
C THR A 48 -11.59 -4.57 -3.58
N GLN A 49 -10.75 -5.18 -2.75
CA GLN A 49 -11.16 -6.32 -1.93
C GLN A 49 -11.68 -5.85 -0.57
N ASP A 50 -12.79 -6.44 -0.11
CA ASP A 50 -13.32 -6.16 1.22
C ASP A 50 -12.35 -6.62 2.29
N ARG A 51 -11.85 -7.83 2.15
CA ARG A 51 -10.93 -8.44 3.10
C ARG A 51 -9.64 -8.77 2.39
N LEU A 52 -8.55 -8.53 3.09
CA LEU A 52 -7.23 -8.79 2.55
C LEU A 52 -6.57 -9.87 3.38
N SER A 53 -5.98 -10.84 2.69
CA SER A 53 -5.23 -11.91 3.31
C SER A 53 -4.04 -11.34 4.08
N LYS A 54 -3.69 -11.97 5.19
CA LYS A 54 -2.49 -11.61 5.95
C LYS A 54 -1.22 -11.78 5.13
N LYS A 55 -1.31 -12.52 4.04
CA LYS A 55 -0.21 -12.64 3.10
C LYS A 55 0.10 -11.30 2.42
N PHE A 56 -0.93 -10.49 2.17
CA PHE A 56 -0.77 -9.22 1.48
C PHE A 56 -0.72 -8.01 2.40
N VAL A 57 -1.47 -8.05 3.51
CA VAL A 57 -1.57 -6.90 4.42
C VAL A 57 -1.33 -7.36 5.84
N LYS A 58 -0.42 -6.67 6.53
CA LYS A 58 -0.05 -6.98 7.89
C LYS A 58 -0.07 -5.71 8.74
N TYR A 59 -0.64 -5.80 9.94
CA TYR A 59 -0.56 -4.72 10.91
C TYR A 59 0.84 -4.68 11.52
N ILE A 60 1.43 -3.50 11.60
CA ILE A 60 2.77 -3.34 12.14
C ILE A 60 2.72 -2.77 13.57
N LYS A 61 2.40 -1.50 13.71
CA LYS A 61 2.22 -0.82 14.99
C LYS A 61 1.74 0.62 14.72
N ASP A 62 1.18 1.27 15.73
CA ASP A 62 0.77 2.68 15.64
C ASP A 62 -0.14 2.93 14.44
N ASP A 63 -1.06 1.99 14.19
CA ASP A 63 -2.01 2.04 13.08
C ASP A 63 -1.35 2.06 11.70
N ILE A 64 -0.10 1.64 11.62
CA ILE A 64 0.61 1.48 10.37
C ILE A 64 0.51 0.03 9.91
N TYR A 65 0.16 -0.14 8.66
CA TYR A 65 0.04 -1.44 8.00
C TYR A 65 1.11 -1.57 6.93
N GLU A 66 1.36 -2.80 6.52
CA GLU A 66 2.34 -3.12 5.49
C GLU A 66 1.65 -3.89 4.38
N LEU A 67 1.76 -3.38 3.14
CA LEU A 67 1.36 -4.11 1.95
C LEU A 67 2.57 -4.90 1.48
N ARG A 68 2.41 -6.19 1.26
CA ARG A 68 3.50 -7.09 0.88
C ARG A 68 3.21 -7.72 -0.46
N THR A 69 4.16 -7.63 -1.37
CA THR A 69 4.09 -8.33 -2.65
C THR A 69 5.42 -9.02 -2.90
N GLU A 70 5.38 -10.10 -3.68
CA GLU A 70 6.57 -10.88 -3.95
C GLU A 70 6.78 -11.05 -5.45
N TYR A 71 8.04 -11.02 -5.86
CA TYR A 71 8.41 -11.31 -7.22
C TYR A 71 9.86 -11.80 -7.26
N ALA A 72 10.08 -12.96 -7.90
CA ALA A 72 11.42 -13.52 -8.13
C ALA A 72 12.24 -13.64 -6.83
N GLY A 73 11.58 -14.05 -5.73
CA GLY A 73 12.24 -14.27 -4.46
C GLY A 73 12.46 -13.02 -3.62
N ASN A 74 12.04 -11.86 -4.11
CA ASN A 74 12.15 -10.62 -3.37
C ASN A 74 10.79 -10.21 -2.81
N ILE A 75 10.82 -9.53 -1.68
CA ILE A 75 9.60 -9.04 -1.03
C ILE A 75 9.63 -7.52 -1.08
N TYR A 76 8.56 -6.94 -1.61
CA TYR A 76 8.38 -5.50 -1.73
C TYR A 76 7.33 -5.08 -0.73
N ARG A 77 7.66 -4.10 0.08
CA ARG A 77 6.79 -3.68 1.19
C ARG A 77 6.52 -2.19 1.09
N VAL A 78 5.26 -1.82 1.31
CA VAL A 78 4.85 -0.42 1.33
C VAL A 78 4.06 -0.20 2.60
N PHE A 79 4.48 0.76 3.41
CA PHE A 79 3.74 1.12 4.61
C PHE A 79 2.59 2.06 4.26
N PHE A 80 1.49 1.91 4.98
CA PHE A 80 0.33 2.75 4.74
C PHE A 80 -0.52 2.83 6.00
N ILE A 81 -1.44 3.79 6.00
CA ILE A 81 -2.45 3.93 7.04
C ILE A 81 -3.83 3.94 6.40
N PHE A 82 -4.83 3.64 7.20
CA PHE A 82 -6.22 3.93 6.85
C PHE A 82 -6.56 5.27 7.48
N ASP A 83 -6.87 6.25 6.65
CA ASP A 83 -7.32 7.55 7.14
C ASP A 83 -8.81 7.65 6.84
N ASP A 84 -9.59 7.87 7.88
CA ASP A 84 -11.03 8.00 7.76
C ASP A 84 -11.66 6.74 7.11
N GLY A 85 -11.17 5.57 7.53
CA GLY A 85 -11.79 4.29 7.21
C GLY A 85 -11.52 3.78 5.82
N GLN A 86 -11.88 4.52 4.79
CA GLN A 86 -11.78 4.05 3.41
C GLN A 86 -10.67 4.68 2.60
N ILE A 87 -9.93 5.59 3.20
CA ILE A 87 -8.83 6.25 2.52
C ILE A 87 -7.53 5.61 2.97
N VAL A 88 -6.76 5.11 2.00
CA VAL A 88 -5.44 4.54 2.24
C VAL A 88 -4.41 5.58 1.83
N VAL A 89 -3.45 5.87 2.72
CA VAL A 89 -2.38 6.81 2.41
C VAL A 89 -1.07 6.06 2.44
N LEU A 90 -0.40 6.01 1.30
CA LEU A 90 0.86 5.29 1.15
C LEU A 90 2.03 6.14 1.62
N PHE A 91 2.94 5.51 2.35
CA PHE A 91 4.14 6.15 2.87
C PHE A 91 5.37 5.57 2.18
N ASN A 92 6.39 5.21 2.94
CA ASN A 92 7.64 4.71 2.37
C ASN A 92 7.52 3.22 2.00
N GLY A 93 8.27 2.84 0.98
CA GLY A 93 8.40 1.43 0.61
C GLY A 93 9.85 1.01 0.64
N PHE A 94 10.06 -0.29 0.67
CA PHE A 94 11.41 -0.84 0.64
C PHE A 94 11.36 -2.29 0.17
N GLN A 95 12.50 -2.77 -0.32
CA GLN A 95 12.66 -4.14 -0.78
C GLN A 95 13.49 -4.89 0.24
N LYS A 96 13.03 -6.09 0.62
CA LYS A 96 13.75 -6.89 1.60
C LYS A 96 13.63 -8.37 1.28
N LYS A 97 14.73 -9.10 1.51
CA LYS A 97 14.76 -10.54 1.26
C LYS A 97 14.33 -11.36 2.47
N THR A 98 14.30 -10.76 3.66
CA THR A 98 13.92 -11.46 4.87
C THR A 98 12.48 -11.14 5.25
N GLN A 99 11.90 -12.00 6.09
CA GLN A 99 10.52 -11.81 6.54
C GLN A 99 10.37 -10.68 7.55
N LYS A 100 11.43 -10.38 8.28
CA LYS A 100 11.35 -9.39 9.36
C LYS A 100 11.42 -7.96 8.80
N THR A 101 10.51 -7.11 9.27
CA THR A 101 10.49 -5.70 8.89
C THR A 101 11.54 -4.94 9.70
N PRO A 102 12.43 -4.17 9.06
CA PRO A 102 13.47 -3.44 9.78
C PRO A 102 12.89 -2.31 10.63
N THR A 103 13.42 -2.17 11.84
CA THR A 103 12.96 -1.14 12.78
C THR A 103 13.10 0.26 12.21
N ASN A 104 14.20 0.55 11.50
CA ASN A 104 14.42 1.89 10.94
C ASN A 104 13.38 2.26 9.90
N GLU A 105 12.88 1.29 9.13
CA GLU A 105 11.83 1.58 8.16
C GLU A 105 10.51 1.86 8.85
N ILE A 106 10.24 1.14 9.94
CA ILE A 106 9.04 1.39 10.74
C ILE A 106 9.10 2.78 11.36
N GLU A 107 10.23 3.16 11.93
CA GLU A 107 10.40 4.47 12.54
C GLU A 107 10.23 5.59 11.51
N LYS A 108 10.73 5.37 10.30
CA LYS A 108 10.54 6.31 9.21
C LYS A 108 9.04 6.49 8.91
N ALA A 109 8.31 5.38 8.83
CA ALA A 109 6.88 5.44 8.57
C ALA A 109 6.12 6.18 9.66
N ILE A 110 6.53 6.00 10.93
CA ILE A 110 5.90 6.70 12.04
C ILE A 110 6.09 8.21 11.90
N LYS A 111 7.29 8.65 11.54
CA LYS A 111 7.56 10.08 11.36
C LYS A 111 6.78 10.65 10.17
N ILE A 112 6.66 9.87 9.10
CA ILE A 112 5.86 10.31 7.94
C ILE A 112 4.40 10.44 8.34
N LYS A 113 3.89 9.50 9.11
CA LYS A 113 2.52 9.56 9.60
C LYS A 113 2.28 10.81 10.44
N GLU A 114 3.21 11.16 11.34
CA GLU A 114 3.11 12.35 12.15
C GLU A 114 3.07 13.61 11.29
N ALA A 115 3.93 13.66 10.27
CA ALA A 115 3.95 14.80 9.34
C ALA A 115 2.65 14.89 8.56
N TYR A 116 2.10 13.75 8.14
CA TYR A 116 0.85 13.71 7.40
C TYR A 116 -0.29 14.33 8.21
N TYR A 117 -0.44 13.91 9.46
CA TYR A 117 -1.52 14.42 10.29
C TYR A 117 -1.30 15.87 10.68
N ALA A 118 -0.05 16.30 10.87
CA ALA A 118 0.24 17.69 11.13
C ALA A 118 -0.17 18.57 9.93
N ASP A 119 0.13 18.12 8.73
CA ASP A 119 -0.25 18.84 7.51
C ASP A 119 -1.77 18.94 7.37
N LYS A 120 -2.50 17.88 7.72
CA LYS A 120 -3.95 17.88 7.63
C LYS A 120 -4.59 18.90 8.58
N GLN A 121 -3.94 19.19 9.69
CA GLN A 121 -4.49 20.10 10.69
C GLN A 121 -4.16 21.56 10.43
N SER A 122 -3.27 21.84 9.51
CA SER A 122 -2.85 23.21 9.23
C SER A 122 -3.75 23.91 8.20
#